data_0e42171ff35686f4ce5b6d741904007b
#
_entry.id   0e42171ff35686f4ce5b6d741904007b
#
_cell.length_a   1.000
_cell.length_b   1.000
_cell.length_c   1.000
_cell.angle_alpha   90.00
_cell.angle_beta   90.00
_cell.angle_gamma   90.00
#
_symmetry.space_group_name_H-M   'P 1'
#
loop_
_entity.id
_entity.type
_entity.pdbx_description
1 polymer ?
#
loop_
_entity_poly.entity_id
_entity_poly.type
_entity_poly.pdbx_seq_one_letter_code
_entity_poly.pdbx_strand_id
1 'polypeptide(L)'
;MLLNEQYVDSLYGIDADLERVKAGIAANGMPDISVADGYGRLLTMLVSLRKAQSIVEIGALGGYSGICLARGLQEGGKLVSLELLQNYADLAKEHMEAAGLGDKVEYMVGDAKQSLAELLSARRKFDFFFIDADKEGYPVYLDYAIALANPGAVIVGDNILLRGRTTNPAKEGPSVQAVRSFNETIATDERLQSTVLPGYDGLAIAIVK
;
A
#
# COMPACT_ATOMS: atom_id res chain seq x y z
N MET A 1 20.46 -17.62 -14.78
CA MET A 1 20.65 -16.16 -14.77
C MET A 1 19.52 -15.60 -13.90
N LEU A 2 19.84 -14.80 -12.89
CA LEU A 2 18.82 -14.18 -12.05
C LEU A 2 18.00 -13.17 -12.87
N LEU A 3 16.70 -13.04 -12.60
CA LEU A 3 15.92 -11.91 -13.10
C LEU A 3 16.46 -10.61 -12.46
N ASN A 4 16.24 -9.47 -13.12
CA ASN A 4 16.75 -8.18 -12.65
C ASN A 4 16.32 -7.87 -11.21
N GLU A 5 15.06 -8.14 -10.88
CA GLU A 5 14.50 -7.95 -9.54
C GLU A 5 15.21 -8.86 -8.51
N GLN A 6 15.42 -10.12 -8.82
CA GLN A 6 16.13 -11.06 -7.95
C GLN A 6 17.57 -10.63 -7.70
N TYR A 7 18.25 -10.13 -8.74
CA TYR A 7 19.59 -9.57 -8.57
C TYR A 7 19.58 -8.37 -7.64
N VAL A 8 18.68 -7.41 -7.87
CA VAL A 8 18.58 -6.20 -7.03
C VAL A 8 18.24 -6.58 -5.58
N ASP A 9 17.30 -7.48 -5.36
CA ASP A 9 16.94 -7.90 -4.00
C ASP A 9 18.08 -8.62 -3.29
N SER A 10 18.91 -9.37 -4.02
CA SER A 10 20.10 -10.06 -3.45
C SER A 10 21.19 -9.10 -2.95
N LEU A 11 21.15 -7.82 -3.31
CA LEU A 11 22.11 -6.81 -2.83
C LEU A 11 21.83 -6.36 -1.39
N TYR A 12 20.65 -6.66 -0.88
CA TYR A 12 20.22 -6.25 0.45
C TYR A 12 20.23 -7.42 1.43
N GLY A 13 20.54 -7.12 2.68
CA GLY A 13 20.51 -8.12 3.76
C GLY A 13 19.10 -8.56 4.12
N ILE A 14 19.01 -9.69 4.82
CA ILE A 14 17.75 -10.22 5.35
C ILE A 14 17.22 -9.29 6.43
N ASP A 15 15.95 -8.91 6.31
CA ASP A 15 15.21 -8.14 7.32
C ASP A 15 14.43 -9.11 8.22
N ALA A 16 14.86 -9.27 9.45
CA ALA A 16 14.31 -10.27 10.37
C ALA A 16 12.83 -10.02 10.71
N ASP A 17 12.37 -8.76 10.74
CA ASP A 17 10.97 -8.44 11.00
C ASP A 17 10.12 -8.82 9.80
N LEU A 18 10.56 -8.49 8.58
CA LEU A 18 9.83 -8.81 7.36
C LEU A 18 9.78 -10.32 7.09
N GLU A 19 10.88 -11.04 7.39
CA GLU A 19 10.86 -12.52 7.31
C GLU A 19 9.91 -13.14 8.35
N ARG A 20 9.83 -12.58 9.55
CA ARG A 20 8.84 -13.01 10.56
C ARG A 20 7.41 -12.83 10.03
N VAL A 21 7.11 -11.71 9.36
CA VAL A 21 5.80 -11.49 8.75
C VAL A 21 5.51 -12.54 7.69
N LYS A 22 6.43 -12.81 6.76
CA LYS A 22 6.25 -13.84 5.72
C LYS A 22 5.99 -15.21 6.34
N ALA A 23 6.77 -15.59 7.36
CA ALA A 23 6.57 -16.84 8.09
C ALA A 23 5.22 -16.91 8.80
N GLY A 24 4.79 -15.81 9.42
CA GLY A 24 3.49 -15.71 10.09
C GLY A 24 2.32 -15.83 9.11
N ILE A 25 2.40 -15.16 7.96
CA ILE A 25 1.42 -15.26 6.86
C ILE A 25 1.28 -16.73 6.42
N ALA A 26 2.41 -17.39 6.14
CA ALA A 26 2.43 -18.79 5.72
C ALA A 26 1.88 -19.75 6.80
N ALA A 27 2.25 -19.54 8.08
CA ALA A 27 1.81 -20.38 9.19
C ALA A 27 0.29 -20.26 9.45
N ASN A 28 -0.31 -19.13 9.11
CA ASN A 28 -1.75 -18.89 9.24
C ASN A 28 -2.55 -19.21 7.96
N GLY A 29 -1.91 -19.80 6.94
CA GLY A 29 -2.56 -20.18 5.68
C GLY A 29 -3.07 -18.96 4.88
N MET A 30 -2.53 -17.78 5.12
CA MET A 30 -2.86 -16.58 4.39
C MET A 30 -2.17 -16.58 3.01
N PRO A 31 -2.71 -15.85 2.01
CA PRO A 31 -2.11 -15.82 0.68
C PRO A 31 -0.74 -15.14 0.69
N ASP A 32 0.20 -15.68 -0.09
CA ASP A 32 1.53 -15.08 -0.30
C ASP A 32 1.45 -13.99 -1.38
N ILE A 33 0.99 -12.82 -0.96
CA ILE A 33 0.75 -11.64 -1.81
C ILE A 33 1.30 -10.34 -1.19
N SER A 34 2.25 -10.45 -0.27
CA SER A 34 2.90 -9.26 0.29
C SER A 34 3.58 -8.43 -0.81
N VAL A 35 3.66 -7.12 -0.59
CA VAL A 35 4.40 -6.22 -1.48
C VAL A 35 5.84 -6.71 -1.68
N ALA A 36 6.35 -6.59 -2.89
CA ALA A 36 7.72 -7.01 -3.23
C ALA A 36 8.77 -6.29 -2.36
N ASP A 37 9.85 -6.99 -2.00
CA ASP A 37 10.88 -6.49 -1.08
C ASP A 37 11.45 -5.13 -1.55
N GLY A 38 11.72 -4.97 -2.86
CA GLY A 38 12.19 -3.71 -3.44
C GLY A 38 11.18 -2.58 -3.28
N TYR A 39 9.91 -2.86 -3.46
CA TYR A 39 8.85 -1.88 -3.25
C TYR A 39 8.61 -1.58 -1.76
N GLY A 40 8.76 -2.56 -0.86
CA GLY A 40 8.75 -2.33 0.58
C GLY A 40 9.81 -1.31 1.01
N ARG A 41 11.05 -1.45 0.51
CA ARG A 41 12.13 -0.48 0.73
C ARG A 41 11.79 0.90 0.14
N LEU A 42 11.21 0.94 -1.05
CA LEU A 42 10.80 2.18 -1.70
C LEU A 42 9.70 2.89 -0.91
N LEU A 43 8.71 2.16 -0.38
CA LEU A 43 7.67 2.74 0.49
C LEU A 43 8.29 3.45 1.70
N THR A 44 9.21 2.80 2.42
CA THR A 44 9.93 3.42 3.55
C THR A 44 10.63 4.70 3.12
N MET A 45 11.32 4.69 1.98
CA MET A 45 12.03 5.86 1.45
C MET A 45 11.07 7.00 1.08
N LEU A 46 9.97 6.70 0.39
CA LEU A 46 8.98 7.70 -0.04
C LEU A 46 8.30 8.36 1.17
N VAL A 47 7.92 7.58 2.19
CA VAL A 47 7.37 8.09 3.45
C VAL A 47 8.37 9.02 4.14
N SER A 48 9.65 8.61 4.21
CA SER A 48 10.73 9.43 4.82
C SER A 48 10.98 10.71 4.03
N LEU A 49 11.05 10.64 2.69
CA LEU A 49 11.24 11.80 1.81
C LEU A 49 10.09 12.80 1.93
N ARG A 50 8.84 12.30 1.99
CA ARG A 50 7.66 13.13 2.21
C ARG A 50 7.64 13.73 3.62
N LYS A 51 8.43 13.19 4.56
CA LYS A 51 8.36 13.51 6.00
C LYS A 51 6.95 13.30 6.54
N ALA A 52 6.31 12.22 6.15
CA ALA A 52 4.92 11.95 6.48
C ALA A 52 4.73 11.76 7.99
N GLN A 53 3.66 12.35 8.53
CA GLN A 53 3.18 12.17 9.90
C GLN A 53 1.87 11.38 9.95
N SER A 54 1.17 11.28 8.83
CA SER A 54 -0.12 10.60 8.77
C SER A 54 -0.23 9.79 7.49
N ILE A 55 -0.47 8.49 7.63
CA ILE A 55 -0.57 7.53 6.52
C ILE A 55 -1.90 6.81 6.58
N VAL A 56 -2.48 6.52 5.40
CA VAL A 56 -3.53 5.49 5.24
C VAL A 56 -2.96 4.35 4.39
N GLU A 57 -3.09 3.14 4.89
CA GLU A 57 -2.89 1.90 4.16
C GLU A 57 -4.23 1.21 3.93
N ILE A 58 -4.47 0.75 2.71
CA ILE A 58 -5.69 0.02 2.33
C ILE A 58 -5.26 -1.40 1.94
N GLY A 59 -5.50 -2.36 2.86
CA GLY A 59 -5.04 -3.74 2.81
C GLY A 59 -3.79 -3.96 3.67
N ALA A 60 -3.98 -4.54 4.87
CA ALA A 60 -2.88 -4.81 5.81
C ALA A 60 -2.27 -6.21 5.60
N LEU A 61 -3.10 -7.20 5.22
CA LEU A 61 -2.73 -8.61 5.22
C LEU A 61 -2.07 -8.99 6.56
N GLY A 62 -0.80 -9.41 6.55
CA GLY A 62 -0.02 -9.74 7.76
C GLY A 62 0.90 -8.61 8.25
N GLY A 63 0.79 -7.38 7.73
CA GLY A 63 1.52 -6.20 8.22
C GLY A 63 2.88 -5.94 7.58
N TYR A 64 3.22 -6.59 6.46
CA TYR A 64 4.49 -6.38 5.77
C TYR A 64 4.68 -4.94 5.32
N SER A 65 3.75 -4.42 4.53
CA SER A 65 3.73 -3.02 4.07
C SER A 65 3.57 -2.04 5.23
N GLY A 66 2.76 -2.40 6.24
CA GLY A 66 2.59 -1.61 7.46
C GLY A 66 3.91 -1.34 8.18
N ILE A 67 4.78 -2.37 8.34
CA ILE A 67 6.13 -2.20 8.90
C ILE A 67 6.98 -1.27 8.03
N CYS A 68 6.97 -1.47 6.70
CA CYS A 68 7.73 -0.62 5.78
C CYS A 68 7.30 0.85 5.87
N LEU A 69 5.99 1.10 5.89
CA LEU A 69 5.41 2.45 6.01
C LEU A 69 5.76 3.09 7.37
N ALA A 70 5.53 2.36 8.46
CA ALA A 70 5.74 2.87 9.81
C ALA A 70 7.21 3.20 10.11
N ARG A 71 8.16 2.51 9.50
CA ARG A 71 9.59 2.79 9.59
C ARG A 71 9.98 4.14 8.97
N GLY A 72 9.24 4.59 7.95
CA GLY A 72 9.46 5.88 7.30
C GLY A 72 8.81 7.07 7.99
N LEU A 73 7.87 6.85 8.92
CA LEU A 73 7.14 7.90 9.62
C LEU A 73 8.05 8.80 10.46
N GLN A 74 7.73 10.08 10.48
CA GLN A 74 8.34 11.01 11.42
C GLN A 74 8.01 10.65 12.87
N GLU A 75 8.75 11.22 13.81
CA GLU A 75 8.46 11.07 15.25
C GLU A 75 7.03 11.52 15.57
N GLY A 76 6.30 10.71 16.34
CA GLY A 76 4.89 10.94 16.66
C GLY A 76 3.90 10.65 15.53
N GLY A 77 4.40 10.29 14.34
CA GLY A 77 3.54 9.97 13.19
C GLY A 77 2.74 8.67 13.37
N LYS A 78 1.62 8.57 12.66
CA LYS A 78 0.67 7.46 12.76
C LYS A 78 0.29 6.89 11.39
N LEU A 79 0.09 5.59 11.38
CA LEU A 79 -0.46 4.80 10.28
C LEU A 79 -1.88 4.37 10.65
N VAL A 80 -2.85 4.65 9.80
CA VAL A 80 -4.18 4.04 9.83
C VAL A 80 -4.20 2.94 8.78
N SER A 81 -4.34 1.71 9.21
CA SER A 81 -4.34 0.53 8.34
C SER A 81 -5.74 -0.06 8.27
N LEU A 82 -6.29 -0.13 7.06
CA LEU A 82 -7.64 -0.64 6.79
C LEU A 82 -7.53 -2.10 6.36
N GLU A 83 -8.23 -2.99 7.08
CA GLU A 83 -8.21 -4.42 6.77
C GLU A 83 -9.64 -5.00 6.87
N LEU A 84 -10.01 -5.80 5.88
CA LEU A 84 -11.35 -6.39 5.82
C LEU A 84 -11.58 -7.44 6.92
N LEU A 85 -10.55 -8.26 7.21
CA LEU A 85 -10.65 -9.44 8.05
C LEU A 85 -10.00 -9.23 9.41
N GLN A 86 -10.77 -9.44 10.49
CA GLN A 86 -10.28 -9.26 11.85
C GLN A 86 -9.01 -10.09 12.16
N ASN A 87 -8.99 -11.36 11.76
CA ASN A 87 -7.85 -12.22 11.99
C ASN A 87 -6.57 -11.79 11.24
N TYR A 88 -6.71 -11.09 10.11
CA TYR A 88 -5.57 -10.50 9.39
C TYR A 88 -5.04 -9.28 10.10
N ALA A 89 -5.94 -8.40 10.55
CA ALA A 89 -5.58 -7.24 11.35
C ALA A 89 -4.92 -7.62 12.68
N ASP A 90 -5.41 -8.68 13.34
CA ASP A 90 -4.82 -9.19 14.59
C ASP A 90 -3.37 -9.67 14.36
N LEU A 91 -3.14 -10.48 13.32
CA LEU A 91 -1.79 -10.94 12.97
C LEU A 91 -0.87 -9.78 12.58
N ALA A 92 -1.37 -8.82 11.78
CA ALA A 92 -0.62 -7.63 11.41
C ALA A 92 -0.21 -6.82 12.65
N LYS A 93 -1.12 -6.67 13.62
CA LYS A 93 -0.85 -6.00 14.89
C LYS A 93 0.23 -6.70 15.69
N GLU A 94 0.18 -8.04 15.82
CA GLU A 94 1.23 -8.83 16.49
C GLU A 94 2.60 -8.60 15.86
N HIS A 95 2.67 -8.58 14.52
CA HIS A 95 3.93 -8.33 13.81
C HIS A 95 4.44 -6.90 13.99
N MET A 96 3.54 -5.90 13.99
CA MET A 96 3.91 -4.50 14.28
C MET A 96 4.43 -4.33 15.70
N GLU A 97 3.81 -4.96 16.69
CA GLU A 97 4.26 -4.96 18.08
C GLU A 97 5.64 -5.63 18.22
N ALA A 98 5.84 -6.79 17.57
CA ALA A 98 7.12 -7.50 17.58
C ALA A 98 8.25 -6.72 16.90
N ALA A 99 7.93 -5.84 15.95
CA ALA A 99 8.89 -4.92 15.31
C ALA A 99 9.10 -3.62 16.12
N GLY A 100 8.46 -3.45 17.29
CA GLY A 100 8.54 -2.23 18.08
C GLY A 100 7.80 -1.03 17.49
N LEU A 101 6.81 -1.28 16.63
CA LEU A 101 6.05 -0.28 15.88
C LEU A 101 4.56 -0.26 16.25
N GLY A 102 4.15 -1.05 17.24
CA GLY A 102 2.73 -1.21 17.61
C GLY A 102 2.05 0.09 18.01
N ASP A 103 2.77 1.01 18.63
CA ASP A 103 2.27 2.33 19.01
C ASP A 103 2.04 3.27 17.82
N LYS A 104 2.58 2.95 16.63
CA LYS A 104 2.45 3.78 15.44
C LYS A 104 1.22 3.45 14.57
N VAL A 105 0.52 2.34 14.84
CA VAL A 105 -0.56 1.85 13.98
C VAL A 105 -1.91 1.86 14.68
N GLU A 106 -2.95 2.27 13.94
CA GLU A 106 -4.37 2.15 14.26
C GLU A 106 -5.01 1.28 13.19
N TYR A 107 -5.70 0.20 13.57
CA TYR A 107 -6.43 -0.65 12.62
C TYR A 107 -7.91 -0.28 12.60
N MET A 108 -8.46 -0.12 11.39
CA MET A 108 -9.90 -0.06 11.15
C MET A 108 -10.31 -1.32 10.40
N VAL A 109 -11.10 -2.18 11.05
CA VAL A 109 -11.49 -3.48 10.49
C VAL A 109 -12.87 -3.39 9.86
N GLY A 110 -12.99 -3.90 8.63
CA GLY A 110 -14.22 -3.91 7.86
C GLY A 110 -14.03 -3.42 6.41
N ASP A 111 -15.12 -3.04 5.77
CA ASP A 111 -15.09 -2.51 4.40
C ASP A 111 -14.29 -1.20 4.34
N ALA A 112 -13.23 -1.19 3.53
CA ALA A 112 -12.35 -0.02 3.40
C ALA A 112 -13.10 1.23 2.92
N LYS A 113 -14.16 1.08 2.09
CA LYS A 113 -14.97 2.23 1.64
C LYS A 113 -15.72 2.87 2.79
N GLN A 114 -16.21 2.08 3.75
CA GLN A 114 -16.86 2.59 4.96
C GLN A 114 -15.84 3.30 5.85
N SER A 115 -14.69 2.68 6.11
CA SER A 115 -13.61 3.28 6.90
C SER A 115 -13.12 4.60 6.28
N LEU A 116 -12.94 4.66 4.97
CA LEU A 116 -12.56 5.88 4.26
C LEU A 116 -13.64 6.98 4.35
N ALA A 117 -14.92 6.61 4.27
CA ALA A 117 -16.03 7.55 4.46
C ALA A 117 -16.07 8.11 5.89
N GLU A 118 -15.79 7.29 6.91
CA GLU A 118 -15.65 7.72 8.30
C GLU A 118 -14.49 8.71 8.48
N LEU A 119 -13.31 8.40 7.92
CA LEU A 119 -12.15 9.29 7.93
C LEU A 119 -12.47 10.63 7.27
N LEU A 120 -13.19 10.62 6.15
CA LEU A 120 -13.60 11.83 5.44
C LEU A 120 -14.62 12.65 6.27
N SER A 121 -15.61 11.98 6.88
CA SER A 121 -16.61 12.62 7.74
C SER A 121 -15.96 13.25 8.98
N ALA A 122 -14.93 12.60 9.52
CA ALA A 122 -14.11 13.11 10.63
C ALA A 122 -13.13 14.22 10.17
N ARG A 123 -13.11 14.59 8.89
CA ARG A 123 -12.21 15.60 8.30
C ARG A 123 -10.73 15.31 8.55
N ARG A 124 -10.37 14.04 8.69
CA ARG A 124 -8.96 13.65 8.81
C ARG A 124 -8.24 13.93 7.50
N LYS A 125 -6.95 14.26 7.59
CA LYS A 125 -6.08 14.52 6.44
C LYS A 125 -4.79 13.72 6.57
N PHE A 126 -4.22 13.32 5.43
CA PHE A 126 -3.08 12.42 5.40
C PHE A 126 -2.01 12.87 4.41
N ASP A 127 -0.78 12.49 4.71
CA ASP A 127 0.41 12.82 3.92
C ASP A 127 0.80 11.73 2.94
N PHE A 128 0.32 10.50 3.18
CA PHE A 128 0.69 9.34 2.38
C PHE A 128 -0.45 8.32 2.33
N PHE A 129 -0.64 7.71 1.16
CA PHE A 129 -1.61 6.64 0.94
C PHE A 129 -0.93 5.46 0.26
N PHE A 130 -1.19 4.25 0.75
CA PHE A 130 -0.81 3.02 0.09
C PHE A 130 -2.05 2.18 -0.20
N ILE A 131 -2.26 1.82 -1.47
CA ILE A 131 -3.45 1.11 -1.97
C ILE A 131 -3.00 -0.25 -2.47
N ASP A 132 -3.29 -1.31 -1.71
CA ASP A 132 -3.04 -2.70 -2.08
C ASP A 132 -4.13 -3.62 -1.51
N ALA A 133 -5.33 -3.52 -2.05
CA ALA A 133 -6.50 -4.28 -1.63
C ALA A 133 -7.21 -4.92 -2.84
N ASP A 134 -8.52 -5.15 -2.73
CA ASP A 134 -9.34 -5.62 -3.84
C ASP A 134 -9.27 -4.68 -5.05
N LYS A 135 -8.98 -5.23 -6.20
CA LYS A 135 -8.68 -4.42 -7.40
C LYS A 135 -9.90 -3.68 -7.97
N GLU A 136 -11.11 -4.17 -7.70
CA GLU A 136 -12.34 -3.49 -8.09
C GLU A 136 -12.60 -2.20 -7.30
N GLY A 137 -12.03 -2.09 -6.10
CA GLY A 137 -12.09 -0.89 -5.27
C GLY A 137 -11.13 0.24 -5.68
N TYR A 138 -10.11 -0.03 -6.49
CA TYR A 138 -9.02 0.91 -6.78
C TYR A 138 -9.45 2.32 -7.24
N PRO A 139 -10.43 2.48 -8.18
CA PRO A 139 -10.87 3.82 -8.56
C PRO A 139 -11.48 4.59 -7.38
N VAL A 140 -12.28 3.91 -6.56
CA VAL A 140 -12.93 4.52 -5.39
C VAL A 140 -11.88 4.88 -4.31
N TYR A 141 -10.88 4.01 -4.11
CA TYR A 141 -9.79 4.28 -3.17
C TYR A 141 -8.95 5.48 -3.59
N LEU A 142 -8.72 5.66 -4.90
CA LEU A 142 -8.03 6.84 -5.42
C LEU A 142 -8.82 8.11 -5.18
N ASP A 143 -10.13 8.10 -5.42
CA ASP A 143 -11.00 9.25 -5.15
C ASP A 143 -10.96 9.66 -3.67
N TYR A 144 -11.04 8.70 -2.75
CA TYR A 144 -10.90 8.97 -1.32
C TYR A 144 -9.50 9.46 -0.95
N ALA A 145 -8.45 8.86 -1.52
CA ALA A 145 -7.08 9.28 -1.26
C ALA A 145 -6.87 10.75 -1.65
N ILE A 146 -7.35 11.17 -2.83
CA ILE A 146 -7.29 12.57 -3.27
C ILE A 146 -8.11 13.47 -2.34
N ALA A 147 -9.32 13.05 -1.94
CA ALA A 147 -10.19 13.85 -1.06
C ALA A 147 -9.63 14.00 0.36
N LEU A 148 -8.92 13.00 0.87
CA LEU A 148 -8.30 12.96 2.20
C LEU A 148 -6.87 13.52 2.23
N ALA A 149 -6.28 13.83 1.07
CA ALA A 149 -4.89 14.25 0.96
C ALA A 149 -4.64 15.65 1.55
N ASN A 150 -3.50 15.80 2.20
CA ASN A 150 -2.85 17.10 2.36
C ASN A 150 -2.20 17.54 1.03
N PRO A 151 -2.02 18.83 0.77
CA PRO A 151 -1.21 19.28 -0.37
C PRO A 151 0.19 18.64 -0.33
N GLY A 152 0.65 18.13 -1.47
CA GLY A 152 1.91 17.38 -1.57
C GLY A 152 1.86 15.95 -1.03
N ALA A 153 0.70 15.43 -0.65
CA ALA A 153 0.57 14.03 -0.23
C ALA A 153 0.97 13.08 -1.36
N VAL A 154 1.52 11.94 -0.99
CA VAL A 154 1.92 10.88 -1.93
C VAL A 154 0.87 9.78 -1.91
N ILE A 155 0.44 9.35 -3.09
CA ILE A 155 -0.45 8.19 -3.30
C ILE A 155 0.34 7.12 -4.05
N VAL A 156 0.33 5.90 -3.52
CA VAL A 156 0.99 4.74 -4.13
C VAL A 156 -0.03 3.62 -4.31
N GLY A 157 -0.09 3.03 -5.51
CA GLY A 157 -0.93 1.87 -5.80
C GLY A 157 -0.09 0.70 -6.31
N ASP A 158 -0.23 -0.48 -5.70
CA ASP A 158 0.53 -1.69 -6.06
C ASP A 158 -0.24 -2.60 -7.02
N ASN A 159 0.50 -3.49 -7.71
CA ASN A 159 0.01 -4.51 -8.66
C ASN A 159 -0.84 -3.93 -9.81
N ILE A 160 -0.51 -2.77 -10.31
CA ILE A 160 -1.29 -2.08 -11.34
C ILE A 160 -1.17 -2.70 -12.73
N LEU A 161 -0.27 -3.66 -12.92
CA LEU A 161 -0.14 -4.43 -14.16
C LEU A 161 -0.92 -5.76 -14.13
N LEU A 162 -1.33 -6.25 -12.96
CA LEU A 162 -2.12 -7.47 -12.77
C LEU A 162 -1.51 -8.69 -13.50
N ARG A 163 -0.18 -8.86 -13.36
CA ARG A 163 0.59 -9.91 -14.05
C ARG A 163 0.36 -9.87 -15.58
N GLY A 164 0.41 -8.66 -16.16
CA GLY A 164 0.24 -8.41 -17.58
C GLY A 164 -1.22 -8.42 -18.07
N ARG A 165 -2.23 -8.59 -17.19
CA ARG A 165 -3.63 -8.59 -17.60
C ARG A 165 -4.13 -7.20 -18.01
N THR A 166 -3.62 -6.12 -17.42
CA THR A 166 -3.99 -4.75 -17.79
C THR A 166 -3.53 -4.37 -19.19
N THR A 167 -2.41 -4.92 -19.66
CA THR A 167 -1.87 -4.65 -21.00
C THR A 167 -2.44 -5.57 -22.08
N ASN A 168 -3.16 -6.62 -21.71
CA ASN A 168 -3.74 -7.57 -22.65
C ASN A 168 -5.20 -7.16 -23.00
N PRO A 169 -5.48 -6.71 -24.25
CA PRO A 169 -6.81 -6.23 -24.63
C PRO A 169 -7.90 -7.32 -24.58
N ALA A 170 -7.52 -8.61 -24.63
CA ALA A 170 -8.46 -9.72 -24.52
C ALA A 170 -8.91 -10.00 -23.06
N LYS A 171 -8.34 -9.31 -22.07
CA LYS A 171 -8.73 -9.43 -20.66
C LYS A 171 -9.65 -8.27 -20.28
N GLU A 172 -10.93 -8.58 -19.97
CA GLU A 172 -11.98 -7.59 -19.72
C GLU A 172 -12.74 -7.82 -18.39
N GLY A 173 -12.19 -8.64 -17.50
CA GLY A 173 -12.82 -8.88 -16.18
C GLY A 173 -12.92 -7.60 -15.33
N PRO A 174 -13.87 -7.54 -14.38
CA PRO A 174 -14.13 -6.35 -13.56
C PRO A 174 -12.87 -5.75 -12.92
N SER A 175 -12.03 -6.57 -12.30
CA SER A 175 -10.78 -6.12 -11.69
C SER A 175 -9.80 -5.51 -12.71
N VAL A 176 -9.75 -6.04 -13.95
CA VAL A 176 -8.90 -5.50 -15.02
C VAL A 176 -9.38 -4.13 -15.47
N GLN A 177 -10.69 -3.97 -15.65
CA GLN A 177 -11.30 -2.70 -16.04
C GLN A 177 -11.11 -1.64 -14.95
N ALA A 178 -11.31 -2.01 -13.69
CA ALA A 178 -11.11 -1.12 -12.56
C ALA A 178 -9.65 -0.63 -12.46
N VAL A 179 -8.67 -1.53 -12.60
CA VAL A 179 -7.26 -1.13 -12.56
C VAL A 179 -6.86 -0.32 -13.79
N ARG A 180 -7.42 -0.58 -14.98
CA ARG A 180 -7.22 0.29 -16.14
C ARG A 180 -7.75 1.70 -15.88
N SER A 181 -8.98 1.81 -15.34
CA SER A 181 -9.56 3.09 -14.95
C SER A 181 -8.70 3.83 -13.92
N PHE A 182 -8.23 3.12 -12.90
CA PHE A 182 -7.28 3.67 -11.92
C PHE A 182 -6.00 4.18 -12.59
N ASN A 183 -5.38 3.38 -13.47
CA ASN A 183 -4.16 3.75 -14.17
C ASN A 183 -4.35 4.99 -15.07
N GLU A 184 -5.48 5.08 -15.76
CA GLU A 184 -5.82 6.23 -16.57
C GLU A 184 -6.05 7.47 -15.71
N THR A 185 -6.84 7.35 -14.65
CA THR A 185 -7.12 8.47 -13.73
C THR A 185 -5.83 8.99 -13.08
N ILE A 186 -4.98 8.10 -12.54
CA ILE A 186 -3.75 8.54 -11.86
C ILE A 186 -2.77 9.21 -12.83
N ALA A 187 -2.82 8.85 -14.12
CA ALA A 187 -1.96 9.42 -15.14
C ALA A 187 -2.47 10.76 -15.71
N THR A 188 -3.78 10.99 -15.69
CA THR A 188 -4.40 12.12 -16.43
C THR A 188 -5.08 13.15 -15.54
N ASP A 189 -5.34 12.85 -14.26
CA ASP A 189 -5.99 13.79 -13.34
C ASP A 189 -5.10 15.02 -13.08
N GLU A 190 -5.61 16.20 -13.39
CA GLU A 190 -4.88 17.46 -13.27
C GLU A 190 -4.45 17.79 -11.84
N ARG A 191 -5.10 17.20 -10.84
CA ARG A 191 -4.73 17.34 -9.41
C ARG A 191 -3.49 16.57 -9.03
N LEU A 192 -3.03 15.65 -9.90
CA LEU A 192 -1.93 14.74 -9.64
C LEU A 192 -0.72 15.06 -10.52
N GLN A 193 0.46 14.75 -9.97
CA GLN A 193 1.69 14.59 -10.73
C GLN A 193 2.17 13.17 -10.49
N SER A 194 2.20 12.34 -11.52
CA SER A 194 2.36 10.89 -11.34
C SER A 194 3.36 10.24 -12.29
N THR A 195 3.77 9.03 -11.93
CA THR A 195 4.50 8.11 -12.78
C THR A 195 4.18 6.66 -12.42
N VAL A 196 4.59 5.73 -13.26
CA VAL A 196 4.46 4.29 -13.05
C VAL A 196 5.81 3.62 -13.17
N LEU A 197 6.16 2.78 -12.19
CA LEU A 197 7.32 1.90 -12.23
C LEU A 197 6.87 0.51 -12.69
N PRO A 198 7.42 -0.05 -13.78
CA PRO A 198 6.94 -1.32 -14.33
C PRO A 198 7.56 -2.57 -13.69
N GLY A 199 8.46 -2.43 -12.72
CA GLY A 199 9.08 -3.56 -12.02
C GLY A 199 8.05 -4.40 -11.26
N TYR A 200 8.38 -5.66 -10.96
CA TYR A 200 7.50 -6.63 -10.29
C TYR A 200 6.12 -6.73 -10.97
N ASP A 201 5.06 -6.23 -10.34
CA ASP A 201 3.71 -6.17 -10.94
C ASP A 201 3.20 -4.73 -11.14
N GLY A 202 4.12 -3.78 -11.19
CA GLY A 202 3.85 -2.36 -11.43
C GLY A 202 3.41 -1.59 -10.19
N LEU A 203 4.02 -0.42 -10.00
CA LEU A 203 3.72 0.51 -8.90
C LEU A 203 3.39 1.89 -9.47
N ALA A 204 2.19 2.38 -9.22
CA ALA A 204 1.83 3.76 -9.52
C ALA A 204 2.21 4.66 -8.35
N ILE A 205 2.77 5.84 -8.64
CA ILE A 205 3.14 6.85 -7.64
C ILE A 205 2.62 8.20 -8.11
N ALA A 206 1.90 8.90 -7.26
CA ALA A 206 1.42 10.26 -7.53
C ALA A 206 1.65 11.19 -6.35
N ILE A 207 1.82 12.49 -6.65
CA ILE A 207 1.85 13.59 -5.69
C ILE A 207 0.60 14.43 -5.93
N VAL A 208 -0.15 14.71 -4.88
CA VAL A 208 -1.31 15.63 -4.93
C VAL A 208 -0.79 17.05 -4.94
N LYS A 209 -1.21 17.85 -5.94
CA LYS A 209 -0.79 19.25 -6.10
C LYS A 209 -1.41 20.19 -5.09
#